data_52c00fa991905db428859a5adb90361b
#
_entry.id   52c00fa991905db428859a5adb90361b
#
_cell.length_a   1.000
_cell.length_b   1.000
_cell.length_c   1.000
_cell.angle_alpha   90.00
_cell.angle_beta   90.00
_cell.angle_gamma   90.00
#
_symmetry.space_group_name_H-M   'P 1'
#
loop_
_entity.id
_entity.type
_entity.pdbx_description
1 polymer ?
#
loop_
_entity_poly.entity_id
_entity_poly.type
_entity_poly.pdbx_seq_one_letter_code
_entity_poly.pdbx_strand_id
1 'polypeptide(L)'
;IMRRDMAEYDADNSKYTQSLGCWHGFIAQQKMIANKKYFGTTNKRYIYLSGWMVAALRSEFGPLPDQSMHEKTAVPKLIEEIYTFLRQADAKELNDLFRAMQKAEAAGDTAKVKEIEAQIDNFETHVVPIIADIDAGFGNEEATYLLTKRMIEAGACAIQIENQVSDAKQC
;
A
#
# COMPACT_ATOMS: atom_id res chain seq x y z
N ILE A 1 5.16 -1.87 11.08
CA ILE A 1 5.32 -3.05 10.21
C ILE A 1 6.74 -3.07 9.64
N MET A 2 7.12 -2.15 8.75
CA MET A 2 8.40 -2.17 8.02
C MET A 2 9.64 -2.35 8.92
N ARG A 3 9.78 -1.59 10.01
CA ARG A 3 10.90 -1.73 10.95
C ARG A 3 11.01 -3.13 11.56
N ARG A 4 9.87 -3.72 11.93
CA ARG A 4 9.82 -5.09 12.44
C ARG A 4 10.29 -6.08 11.38
N ASP A 5 9.77 -5.95 10.17
CA ASP A 5 10.07 -6.87 9.08
C ASP A 5 11.55 -6.79 8.65
N MET A 6 12.17 -5.59 8.70
CA MET A 6 13.60 -5.41 8.47
C MET A 6 14.43 -6.10 9.56
N ALA A 7 14.09 -5.90 10.84
CA ALA A 7 14.80 -6.54 11.94
C ALA A 7 14.68 -8.08 11.91
N GLU A 8 13.52 -8.60 11.49
CA GLU A 8 13.34 -10.05 11.29
C GLU A 8 14.18 -10.58 10.13
N TYR A 9 14.30 -9.83 9.03
CA TYR A 9 15.17 -10.21 7.91
C TYR A 9 16.66 -10.17 8.28
N ASP A 10 17.09 -9.17 9.04
CA ASP A 10 18.46 -9.05 9.53
C ASP A 10 18.84 -10.24 10.43
N ALA A 11 17.88 -10.73 11.21
CA ALA A 11 18.07 -11.88 12.07
C ALA A 11 18.00 -13.24 11.31
N ASP A 12 17.19 -13.29 10.24
CA ASP A 12 16.96 -14.51 9.44
C ASP A 12 16.56 -14.11 8.01
N ASN A 13 17.48 -14.21 7.07
CA ASN A 13 17.30 -13.79 5.68
C ASN A 13 16.23 -14.60 4.91
N SER A 14 15.75 -15.71 5.47
CA SER A 14 14.59 -16.42 4.90
C SER A 14 13.26 -15.67 5.11
N LYS A 15 13.23 -14.70 6.02
CA LYS A 15 12.05 -13.88 6.36
C LYS A 15 11.93 -12.61 5.50
N TYR A 16 12.10 -12.76 4.20
CA TYR A 16 12.00 -11.66 3.26
C TYR A 16 10.55 -11.15 3.10
N THR A 17 10.41 -9.92 2.64
CA THR A 17 9.16 -9.31 2.22
C THR A 17 9.00 -9.39 0.71
N GLN A 18 7.76 -9.31 0.23
CA GLN A 18 7.45 -9.29 -1.19
C GLN A 18 6.70 -8.01 -1.55
N SER A 19 7.28 -7.20 -2.42
CA SER A 19 6.64 -6.01 -2.97
C SER A 19 5.87 -6.34 -4.24
N LEU A 20 4.62 -5.89 -4.30
CA LEU A 20 3.71 -6.09 -5.42
C LEU A 20 3.54 -4.75 -6.16
N GLY A 21 3.94 -4.69 -7.41
CA GLY A 21 3.71 -3.53 -8.27
C GLY A 21 2.21 -3.23 -8.40
N CYS A 22 1.80 -1.98 -8.16
CA CYS A 22 0.42 -1.54 -8.28
C CYS A 22 0.35 -0.14 -8.88
N TRP A 23 -0.68 0.10 -9.68
CA TRP A 23 -0.95 1.37 -10.35
C TRP A 23 -2.41 1.80 -10.24
N HIS A 24 -3.19 1.13 -9.39
CA HIS A 24 -4.61 1.39 -9.21
C HIS A 24 -5.09 0.89 -7.85
N GLY A 25 -5.88 1.69 -7.14
CA GLY A 25 -6.37 1.36 -5.80
C GLY A 25 -7.17 0.07 -5.74
N PHE A 26 -8.08 -0.14 -6.69
CA PHE A 26 -8.87 -1.37 -6.75
C PHE A 26 -8.01 -2.62 -6.96
N ILE A 27 -6.97 -2.54 -7.83
CA ILE A 27 -6.05 -3.66 -8.04
C ILE A 27 -5.28 -3.98 -6.76
N ALA A 28 -4.78 -2.96 -6.06
CA ALA A 28 -4.10 -3.12 -4.77
C ALA A 28 -5.01 -3.80 -3.74
N GLN A 29 -6.25 -3.34 -3.62
CA GLN A 29 -7.27 -3.92 -2.75
C GLN A 29 -7.51 -5.40 -3.07
N GLN A 30 -7.75 -5.74 -4.35
CA GLN A 30 -8.00 -7.11 -4.77
C GLN A 30 -6.80 -8.03 -4.52
N LYS A 31 -5.57 -7.54 -4.74
CA LYS A 31 -4.34 -8.29 -4.41
C LYS A 31 -4.26 -8.62 -2.92
N MET A 32 -4.56 -7.67 -2.03
CA MET A 32 -4.50 -7.91 -0.58
C MET A 32 -5.63 -8.82 -0.11
N ILE A 33 -6.85 -8.66 -0.62
CA ILE A 33 -7.97 -9.59 -0.35
C ILE A 33 -7.60 -11.01 -0.79
N ALA A 34 -7.03 -11.16 -1.99
CA ALA A 34 -6.59 -12.45 -2.50
C ALA A 34 -5.46 -13.06 -1.65
N ASN A 35 -4.46 -12.26 -1.24
CA ASN A 35 -3.41 -12.74 -0.35
C ASN A 35 -3.98 -13.27 0.97
N LYS A 36 -4.87 -12.52 1.61
CA LYS A 36 -5.53 -12.97 2.86
C LYS A 36 -6.34 -14.24 2.64
N LYS A 37 -7.09 -14.32 1.54
CA LYS A 37 -7.92 -15.48 1.21
C LYS A 37 -7.11 -16.75 0.93
N TYR A 38 -6.03 -16.66 0.15
CA TYR A 38 -5.29 -17.83 -0.34
C TYR A 38 -4.08 -18.19 0.49
N PHE A 39 -3.46 -17.23 1.18
CA PHE A 39 -2.29 -17.43 2.01
C PHE A 39 -2.57 -17.24 3.51
N GLY A 40 -3.79 -16.83 3.86
CA GLY A 40 -4.20 -16.61 5.25
C GLY A 40 -3.64 -15.34 5.87
N THR A 41 -2.88 -14.52 5.14
CA THR A 41 -2.19 -13.35 5.70
C THR A 41 -1.85 -12.31 4.64
N THR A 42 -1.74 -11.04 5.07
CA THR A 42 -1.13 -9.93 4.34
C THR A 42 0.27 -9.59 4.88
N ASN A 43 0.75 -10.31 5.91
CA ASN A 43 2.08 -10.10 6.48
C ASN A 43 3.18 -10.31 5.43
N LYS A 44 4.24 -9.51 5.53
CA LYS A 44 5.36 -9.54 4.57
C LYS A 44 4.96 -9.17 3.13
N ARG A 45 3.78 -8.59 2.93
CA ARG A 45 3.34 -8.05 1.64
C ARG A 45 3.45 -6.53 1.65
N TYR A 46 4.05 -5.98 0.61
CA TYR A 46 4.23 -4.55 0.41
C TYR A 46 3.65 -4.16 -0.94
N ILE A 47 3.38 -2.88 -1.13
CA ILE A 47 3.01 -2.32 -2.42
C ILE A 47 4.18 -1.43 -2.87
N TYR A 48 4.57 -1.58 -4.13
CA TYR A 48 5.54 -0.74 -4.78
C TYR A 48 4.89 0.08 -5.90
N LEU A 49 5.06 1.39 -5.85
CA LEU A 49 4.64 2.33 -6.88
C LEU A 49 5.84 2.72 -7.72
N SER A 50 5.92 2.14 -8.92
CA SER A 50 6.93 2.49 -9.91
C SER A 50 6.56 3.80 -10.60
N GLY A 51 7.47 4.74 -10.64
CA GLY A 51 7.32 6.00 -11.38
C GLY A 51 7.04 5.77 -12.86
N TRP A 52 7.77 4.87 -13.48
CA TRP A 52 7.56 4.47 -14.87
C TRP A 52 6.13 3.97 -15.13
N MET A 53 5.63 3.06 -14.29
CA MET A 53 4.28 2.52 -14.45
C MET A 53 3.20 3.59 -14.22
N VAL A 54 3.42 4.50 -13.28
CA VAL A 54 2.51 5.63 -13.04
C VAL A 54 2.49 6.57 -14.24
N ALA A 55 3.65 6.91 -14.81
CA ALA A 55 3.74 7.75 -15.99
C ALA A 55 3.01 7.15 -17.20
N ALA A 56 3.20 5.86 -17.44
CA ALA A 56 2.58 5.16 -18.55
C ALA A 56 1.05 5.04 -18.44
N LEU A 57 0.51 4.91 -17.22
CA LEU A 57 -0.88 4.51 -17.01
C LEU A 57 -1.75 5.57 -16.30
N ARG A 58 -1.15 6.54 -15.63
CA ARG A 58 -1.88 7.46 -14.72
C ARG A 58 -1.59 8.94 -14.98
N SER A 59 -0.72 9.30 -15.92
CA SER A 59 -0.45 10.68 -16.24
C SER A 59 -1.68 11.38 -16.83
N GLU A 60 -1.93 12.62 -16.41
CA GLU A 60 -2.98 13.48 -16.96
C GLU A 60 -2.63 13.99 -18.39
N PHE A 61 -1.37 13.86 -18.78
CA PHE A 61 -0.89 14.27 -20.12
C PHE A 61 -0.92 13.15 -21.16
N GLY A 62 -1.54 12.00 -20.82
CA GLY A 62 -1.46 10.78 -21.64
C GLY A 62 -0.27 9.90 -21.25
N PRO A 63 -0.09 8.78 -21.91
CA PRO A 63 1.01 7.87 -21.62
C PRO A 63 2.38 8.54 -21.80
N LEU A 64 3.16 8.58 -20.73
CA LEU A 64 4.53 9.12 -20.72
C LEU A 64 5.54 7.99 -20.54
N PRO A 65 6.76 8.12 -21.05
CA PRO A 65 7.79 7.10 -20.87
C PRO A 65 8.29 7.02 -19.43
N ASP A 66 8.30 8.15 -18.73
CA ASP A 66 8.71 8.25 -17.33
C ASP A 66 8.12 9.51 -16.69
N GLN A 67 7.75 9.44 -15.40
CA GLN A 67 7.15 10.58 -14.69
C GLN A 67 8.16 11.70 -14.42
N SER A 68 9.45 11.39 -14.29
CA SER A 68 10.49 12.39 -14.04
C SER A 68 10.48 13.53 -15.05
N MET A 69 9.91 13.30 -16.23
CA MET A 69 9.83 14.31 -17.27
C MET A 69 8.73 15.35 -17.03
N HIS A 70 7.64 15.01 -16.34
CA HIS A 70 6.46 15.87 -16.36
C HIS A 70 5.64 15.92 -15.07
N GLU A 71 5.39 14.83 -14.37
CA GLU A 71 4.27 14.71 -13.44
C GLU A 71 4.71 14.48 -11.99
N LYS A 72 4.72 15.53 -11.18
CA LYS A 72 5.12 15.46 -9.75
C LYS A 72 4.00 14.95 -8.83
N THR A 73 2.75 15.02 -9.25
CA THR A 73 1.59 14.83 -8.34
C THR A 73 0.91 13.50 -8.50
N ALA A 74 1.19 12.77 -9.58
CA ALA A 74 0.53 11.50 -9.88
C ALA A 74 0.79 10.43 -8.80
N VAL A 75 2.02 10.32 -8.30
CA VAL A 75 2.36 9.33 -7.28
C VAL A 75 1.69 9.63 -5.93
N PRO A 76 1.73 10.83 -5.36
CA PRO A 76 0.98 11.16 -4.15
C PRO A 76 -0.52 10.88 -4.28
N LYS A 77 -1.15 11.24 -5.39
CA LYS A 77 -2.57 10.95 -5.66
C LYS A 77 -2.85 9.45 -5.67
N LEU A 78 -1.98 8.66 -6.29
CA LEU A 78 -2.12 7.21 -6.34
C LEU A 78 -1.90 6.55 -4.97
N ILE A 79 -0.98 7.06 -4.15
CA ILE A 79 -0.79 6.60 -2.78
C ILE A 79 -2.08 6.80 -1.97
N GLU A 80 -2.69 7.98 -2.04
CA GLU A 80 -3.97 8.27 -1.37
C GLU A 80 -5.09 7.35 -1.85
N GLU A 81 -5.19 7.12 -3.16
CA GLU A 81 -6.17 6.20 -3.75
C GLU A 81 -5.97 4.78 -3.20
N ILE A 82 -4.76 4.24 -3.28
CA ILE A 82 -4.45 2.89 -2.81
C ILE A 82 -4.76 2.75 -1.32
N TYR A 83 -4.30 3.70 -0.50
CA TYR A 83 -4.54 3.69 0.93
C TYR A 83 -6.04 3.68 1.25
N THR A 84 -6.83 4.49 0.54
CA THR A 84 -8.29 4.55 0.68
C THR A 84 -8.94 3.20 0.34
N PHE A 85 -8.55 2.58 -0.77
CA PHE A 85 -9.10 1.29 -1.18
C PHE A 85 -8.74 0.16 -0.20
N LEU A 86 -7.53 0.14 0.34
CA LEU A 86 -7.13 -0.84 1.35
C LEU A 86 -7.93 -0.67 2.65
N ARG A 87 -8.16 0.56 3.10
CA ARG A 87 -9.02 0.84 4.25
C ARG A 87 -10.48 0.47 4.01
N GLN A 88 -10.98 0.61 2.80
CA GLN A 88 -12.32 0.13 2.45
C GLN A 88 -12.44 -1.39 2.57
N ALA A 89 -11.40 -2.15 2.23
CA ALA A 89 -11.39 -3.59 2.44
C ALA A 89 -11.49 -3.94 3.93
N ASP A 90 -10.73 -3.26 4.79
CA ASP A 90 -10.81 -3.43 6.24
C ASP A 90 -12.21 -3.12 6.76
N ALA A 91 -12.76 -1.96 6.37
CA ALA A 91 -14.09 -1.54 6.80
C ALA A 91 -15.18 -2.54 6.37
N LYS A 92 -15.07 -3.08 5.16
CA LYS A 92 -16.02 -4.08 4.66
C LYS A 92 -15.93 -5.37 5.45
N GLU A 93 -14.73 -5.93 5.65
CA GLU A 93 -14.56 -7.20 6.37
C GLU A 93 -15.01 -7.08 7.83
N LEU A 94 -14.61 -6.01 8.52
CA LEU A 94 -15.06 -5.76 9.90
C LEU A 94 -16.57 -5.60 10.00
N ASN A 95 -17.19 -4.87 9.05
CA ASN A 95 -18.65 -4.73 9.04
C ASN A 95 -19.37 -6.07 8.80
N ASP A 96 -18.82 -6.94 7.96
CA ASP A 96 -19.36 -8.27 7.73
C ASP A 96 -19.25 -9.14 9.00
N LEU A 97 -18.12 -9.06 9.74
CA LEU A 97 -17.94 -9.72 11.04
C LEU A 97 -18.90 -9.20 12.10
N PHE A 98 -19.05 -7.88 12.26
CA PHE A 98 -20.00 -7.30 13.20
C PHE A 98 -21.46 -7.70 12.90
N ARG A 99 -21.85 -7.72 11.64
CA ARG A 99 -23.17 -8.19 11.24
C ARG A 99 -23.38 -9.67 11.52
N ALA A 100 -22.37 -10.51 11.32
CA ALA A 100 -22.42 -11.92 11.67
C ALA A 100 -22.54 -12.12 13.17
N MET A 101 -21.81 -11.33 13.98
CA MET A 101 -21.89 -11.34 15.42
C MET A 101 -23.29 -10.99 15.92
N GLN A 102 -23.90 -9.90 15.43
CA GLN A 102 -25.27 -9.51 15.77
C GLN A 102 -26.30 -10.60 15.45
N LYS A 103 -26.13 -11.31 14.32
CA LYS A 103 -27.01 -12.44 13.98
C LYS A 103 -26.85 -13.62 14.94
N ALA A 104 -25.62 -13.94 15.33
CA ALA A 104 -25.33 -15.00 16.30
C ALA A 104 -25.91 -14.66 17.68
N GLU A 105 -25.76 -13.40 18.14
CA GLU A 105 -26.37 -12.89 19.37
C GLU A 105 -27.89 -13.04 19.35
N ALA A 106 -28.53 -12.61 18.28
CA ALA A 106 -29.98 -12.72 18.13
C ALA A 106 -30.48 -14.19 18.11
N ALA A 107 -29.64 -15.11 17.66
CA ALA A 107 -29.91 -16.54 17.67
C ALA A 107 -29.57 -17.24 19.01
N GLY A 108 -28.95 -16.52 19.96
CA GLY A 108 -28.49 -17.09 21.24
C GLY A 108 -27.25 -18.01 21.08
N ASP A 109 -26.55 -17.96 19.93
CA ASP A 109 -25.36 -18.78 19.67
C ASP A 109 -24.10 -18.14 20.28
N THR A 110 -23.94 -18.36 21.59
CA THR A 110 -22.81 -17.81 22.35
C THR A 110 -21.45 -18.37 21.91
N ALA A 111 -21.40 -19.57 21.34
CA ALA A 111 -20.16 -20.15 20.84
C ALA A 111 -19.69 -19.40 19.57
N LYS A 112 -20.63 -19.12 18.66
CA LYS A 112 -20.35 -18.37 17.44
C LYS A 112 -19.99 -16.91 17.71
N VAL A 113 -20.61 -16.27 18.71
CA VAL A 113 -20.25 -14.92 19.16
C VAL A 113 -18.78 -14.87 19.56
N LYS A 114 -18.34 -15.78 20.45
CA LYS A 114 -16.93 -15.84 20.90
C LYS A 114 -15.95 -16.12 19.76
N GLU A 115 -16.32 -16.96 18.79
CA GLU A 115 -15.50 -17.22 17.62
C GLU A 115 -15.28 -15.93 16.80
N ILE A 116 -16.36 -15.15 16.58
CA ILE A 116 -16.29 -13.91 15.81
C ILE A 116 -15.55 -12.82 16.59
N GLU A 117 -15.76 -12.69 17.89
CA GLU A 117 -14.98 -11.79 18.75
C GLU A 117 -13.48 -12.05 18.60
N ALA A 118 -13.07 -13.31 18.66
CA ALA A 118 -11.67 -13.69 18.46
C ALA A 118 -11.15 -13.32 17.05
N GLN A 119 -11.99 -13.38 16.02
CA GLN A 119 -11.62 -12.93 14.66
C GLN A 119 -11.45 -11.41 14.59
N ILE A 120 -12.29 -10.65 15.29
CA ILE A 120 -12.20 -9.19 15.37
C ILE A 120 -10.96 -8.78 16.16
N ASP A 121 -10.70 -9.40 17.31
CA ASP A 121 -9.54 -9.09 18.15
C ASP A 121 -8.20 -9.39 17.48
N ASN A 122 -8.17 -10.41 16.63
CA ASN A 122 -6.99 -10.80 15.84
C ASN A 122 -7.04 -10.30 14.38
N PHE A 123 -7.84 -9.27 14.12
CA PHE A 123 -8.02 -8.76 12.76
C PHE A 123 -6.70 -8.32 12.14
N GLU A 124 -6.37 -8.90 11.00
CA GLU A 124 -5.21 -8.51 10.20
C GLU A 124 -5.64 -7.53 9.09
N THR A 125 -5.08 -6.33 9.13
CA THR A 125 -5.41 -5.25 8.18
C THR A 125 -4.96 -5.57 6.75
N HIS A 126 -5.71 -5.08 5.76
CA HIS A 126 -5.29 -5.03 4.36
C HIS A 126 -4.33 -3.87 4.06
N VAL A 127 -4.21 -2.92 5.00
CA VAL A 127 -3.29 -1.79 4.85
C VAL A 127 -1.86 -2.27 5.07
N VAL A 128 -1.15 -2.47 3.98
CA VAL A 128 0.26 -2.88 3.96
C VAL A 128 1.18 -1.71 3.66
N PRO A 129 2.48 -1.81 3.97
CA PRO A 129 3.43 -0.75 3.65
C PRO A 129 3.47 -0.43 2.16
N ILE A 130 3.48 0.88 1.83
CA ILE A 130 3.59 1.41 0.46
C ILE A 130 4.97 2.03 0.30
N ILE A 131 5.74 1.53 -0.65
CA ILE A 131 7.02 2.08 -1.10
C ILE A 131 6.75 2.88 -2.36
N ALA A 132 7.13 4.16 -2.40
CA ALA A 132 6.85 5.05 -3.51
C ALA A 132 8.13 5.52 -4.18
N ASP A 133 8.14 5.51 -5.50
CA ASP A 133 9.19 6.05 -6.32
C ASP A 133 9.07 7.59 -6.40
N ILE A 134 10.17 8.28 -6.15
CA ILE A 134 10.29 9.74 -6.28
C ILE A 134 11.28 10.12 -7.40
N ASP A 135 11.67 9.16 -8.23
CA ASP A 135 12.70 9.35 -9.25
C ASP A 135 13.97 10.00 -8.67
N ALA A 136 14.48 11.05 -9.28
CA ALA A 136 15.63 11.82 -8.78
C ALA A 136 15.23 13.04 -7.91
N GLY A 137 13.96 13.12 -7.46
CA GLY A 137 13.48 14.17 -6.55
C GLY A 137 12.72 15.32 -7.19
N PHE A 138 12.64 15.40 -8.53
CA PHE A 138 11.89 16.41 -9.29
C PHE A 138 12.35 17.86 -9.08
N GLY A 139 13.63 18.09 -8.85
CA GLY A 139 14.21 19.42 -8.73
C GLY A 139 15.35 19.46 -7.70
N ASN A 140 15.50 20.60 -7.02
CA ASN A 140 16.46 20.77 -5.95
C ASN A 140 16.03 20.08 -4.63
N GLU A 141 16.85 20.21 -3.60
CA GLU A 141 16.58 19.61 -2.29
C GLU A 141 15.26 20.06 -1.66
N GLU A 142 14.83 21.30 -1.85
CA GLU A 142 13.56 21.81 -1.34
C GLU A 142 12.37 21.15 -2.05
N ALA A 143 12.44 21.00 -3.37
CA ALA A 143 11.41 20.31 -4.13
C ALA A 143 11.30 18.83 -3.71
N THR A 144 12.42 18.17 -3.52
CA THR A 144 12.49 16.78 -3.04
C THR A 144 11.91 16.66 -1.62
N TYR A 145 12.25 17.59 -0.72
CA TYR A 145 11.70 17.62 0.64
C TYR A 145 10.18 17.77 0.62
N LEU A 146 9.65 18.75 -0.12
CA LEU A 146 8.20 19.00 -0.18
C LEU A 146 7.42 17.83 -0.79
N LEU A 147 7.96 17.22 -1.83
CA LEU A 147 7.33 16.07 -2.46
C LEU A 147 7.38 14.84 -1.54
N THR A 148 8.52 14.58 -0.89
CA THR A 148 8.64 13.50 0.10
C THR A 148 7.64 13.68 1.24
N LYS A 149 7.54 14.90 1.78
CA LYS A 149 6.53 15.23 2.80
C LYS A 149 5.11 14.90 2.30
N ARG A 150 4.76 15.31 1.08
CA ARG A 150 3.45 15.04 0.50
C ARG A 150 3.19 13.54 0.32
N MET A 151 4.19 12.77 -0.08
CA MET A 151 4.06 11.30 -0.20
C MET A 151 3.84 10.61 1.16
N ILE A 152 4.55 11.07 2.20
CA ILE A 152 4.35 10.57 3.58
C ILE A 152 2.93 10.90 4.07
N GLU A 153 2.47 12.13 3.87
CA GLU A 153 1.11 12.55 4.23
C GLU A 153 0.04 11.73 3.47
N ALA A 154 0.32 11.35 2.23
CA ALA A 154 -0.54 10.48 1.43
C ALA A 154 -0.58 9.02 1.92
N GLY A 155 0.40 8.57 2.71
CA GLY A 155 0.44 7.24 3.30
C GLY A 155 1.63 6.36 2.90
N ALA A 156 2.65 6.89 2.20
CA ALA A 156 3.87 6.15 1.91
C ALA A 156 4.65 5.86 3.21
N CYS A 157 5.17 4.64 3.33
CA CYS A 157 6.03 4.24 4.45
C CYS A 157 7.51 4.32 4.13
N ALA A 158 7.86 4.33 2.85
CA ALA A 158 9.22 4.46 2.34
C ALA A 158 9.20 5.15 0.97
N ILE A 159 10.29 5.84 0.68
CA ILE A 159 10.53 6.53 -0.58
C ILE A 159 11.78 5.93 -1.21
N GLN A 160 11.72 5.59 -2.49
CA GLN A 160 12.88 5.25 -3.29
C GLN A 160 13.31 6.49 -4.07
N ILE A 161 14.55 6.91 -3.92
CA ILE A 161 15.16 8.00 -4.69
C ILE A 161 16.33 7.47 -5.50
N GLU A 162 16.45 7.95 -6.73
CA GLU A 162 17.54 7.59 -7.62
C GLU A 162 18.68 8.62 -7.60
N ASN A 163 19.90 8.13 -7.68
CA ASN A 163 21.10 8.97 -7.77
C ASN A 163 21.34 9.39 -9.23
N GLN A 164 20.43 10.19 -9.78
CA GLN A 164 20.50 10.72 -11.14
C GLN A 164 20.27 12.21 -11.14
N VAL A 165 20.73 12.88 -12.22
CA VAL A 165 20.41 14.28 -12.48
C VAL A 165 19.04 14.34 -13.14
N SER A 166 18.06 15.01 -12.51
CA SER A 166 16.67 15.04 -12.97
C SER A 166 16.51 15.52 -14.41
N ASP A 167 17.24 16.59 -14.79
CA ASP A 167 17.14 17.19 -16.13
C ASP A 167 17.78 16.34 -17.22
N ALA A 168 18.60 15.36 -16.85
CA ALA A 168 19.33 14.49 -17.78
C ALA A 168 18.93 13.01 -17.62
N LYS A 169 17.90 12.72 -16.85
CA LYS A 169 17.42 11.35 -16.66
C LYS A 169 16.95 10.78 -17.99
N GLN A 170 17.47 9.60 -18.30
CA GLN A 170 17.06 8.79 -19.45
C GLN A 170 16.66 7.40 -18.96
N CYS A 171 15.57 6.90 -19.48
CA CYS A 171 15.09 5.54 -19.23
C CYS A 171 15.66 4.56 -20.22
#